data_d4acec93d9ffda240bbb0e62cd40457d
#
_entry.id   d4acec93d9ffda240bbb0e62cd40457d
#
_cell.length_a   1.000
_cell.length_b   1.000
_cell.length_c   1.000
_cell.angle_alpha   90.00
_cell.angle_beta   90.00
_cell.angle_gamma   90.00
#
_symmetry.space_group_name_H-M   'P 1'
#
loop_
_entity.id
_entity.type
_entity.pdbx_description
1 polymer ?
#
loop_
_entity_poly.entity_id
_entity_poly.type
_entity_poly.pdbx_seq_one_letter_code
_entity_poly.pdbx_strand_id
1 'polypeptide(L)'
;MNEWLLPEYNVYTVYQKYPGKLFEYPALRFAQWLLKKKRKKHKFLLYIHTKGAFYPTKRQKGIRECWKNEYTGKRKFKYIIPLKKKIADVTCILTGKKGGTWFNSFFISKKGFKILGKIKPMKNRYSFERLFEKHSEAKVIGILKSNVSTSRAWKIVKYYKPENYIYKK
;
A
#
# COMPACT_ATOMS: atom_id res chain seq x y z
N MET A 1 8.60 14.83 -2.18
CA MET A 1 7.47 14.17 -2.88
C MET A 1 8.04 13.08 -3.77
N ASN A 2 7.31 11.97 -4.00
CA ASN A 2 7.80 10.91 -4.89
C ASN A 2 7.51 11.32 -6.34
N GLU A 3 8.40 12.12 -6.93
CA GLU A 3 8.25 12.70 -8.28
C GLU A 3 7.98 11.66 -9.37
N TRP A 4 8.48 10.44 -9.19
CA TRP A 4 8.25 9.33 -10.11
C TRP A 4 6.78 8.85 -10.20
N LEU A 5 5.91 9.28 -9.26
CA LEU A 5 4.48 8.99 -9.31
C LEU A 5 3.68 10.00 -10.14
N LEU A 6 4.17 11.22 -10.29
CA LEU A 6 3.42 12.33 -10.89
C LEU A 6 2.93 12.05 -12.31
N PRO A 7 3.73 11.45 -13.21
CA PRO A 7 3.28 11.20 -14.58
C PRO A 7 2.17 10.13 -14.70
N GLU A 8 2.07 9.25 -13.71
CA GLU A 8 1.23 8.05 -13.81
C GLU A 8 -0.03 8.08 -12.95
N TYR A 9 -0.09 8.99 -11.97
CA TYR A 9 -1.14 9.03 -10.96
C TYR A 9 -1.64 10.46 -10.70
N ASN A 10 -2.93 10.58 -10.35
CA ASN A 10 -3.41 11.78 -9.68
C ASN A 10 -2.93 11.74 -8.24
N VAL A 11 -1.86 12.47 -7.92
CA VAL A 11 -1.21 12.44 -6.60
C VAL A 11 -1.90 13.42 -5.65
N TYR A 12 -2.22 12.94 -4.46
CA TYR A 12 -2.75 13.74 -3.35
C TYR A 12 -1.80 13.60 -2.16
N THR A 13 -1.32 14.72 -1.66
CA THR A 13 -0.46 14.76 -0.46
C THR A 13 -1.25 15.29 0.72
N VAL A 14 -1.21 14.57 1.83
CA VAL A 14 -1.86 14.97 3.08
C VAL A 14 -0.80 15.40 4.07
N TYR A 15 -0.84 16.67 4.46
CA TYR A 15 0.04 17.23 5.48
C TYR A 15 -0.65 17.22 6.84
N GLN A 16 0.12 16.90 7.87
CA GLN A 16 -0.33 16.96 9.25
C GLN A 16 0.37 18.10 9.98
N LYS A 17 -0.39 19.01 10.57
CA LYS A 17 0.16 20.12 11.36
C LYS A 17 0.86 19.64 12.64
N TYR A 18 0.37 18.54 13.22
CA TYR A 18 0.92 17.94 14.45
C TYR A 18 1.28 16.48 14.19
N PRO A 19 2.54 16.20 13.75
CA PRO A 19 2.99 14.84 13.54
C PRO A 19 3.12 14.08 14.87
N GLY A 20 2.85 12.81 14.87
CA GLY A 20 3.25 11.88 15.91
C GLY A 20 2.14 11.05 16.56
N LYS A 21 0.93 11.59 16.79
CA LYS A 21 -0.13 10.83 17.47
C LYS A 21 -1.18 10.20 16.55
N LEU A 22 -1.28 10.67 15.31
CA LEU A 22 -2.31 10.22 14.37
C LEU A 22 -1.78 9.29 13.27
N PHE A 23 -0.47 9.22 13.11
CA PHE A 23 0.21 8.37 12.11
C PHE A 23 -0.42 8.48 10.72
N GLU A 24 -0.83 7.38 10.13
CA GLU A 24 -1.43 7.29 8.80
C GLU A 24 -2.93 7.63 8.76
N TYR A 25 -3.55 7.84 9.92
CA TYR A 25 -5.00 8.06 10.04
C TYR A 25 -5.54 9.17 9.14
N PRO A 26 -4.97 10.40 9.12
CA PRO A 26 -5.52 11.47 8.29
C PRO A 26 -5.47 11.16 6.81
N ALA A 27 -4.38 10.56 6.33
CA ALA A 27 -4.23 10.19 4.92
C ALA A 27 -5.25 9.11 4.51
N LEU A 28 -5.44 8.09 5.33
CA LEU A 28 -6.42 7.03 5.07
C LEU A 28 -7.87 7.54 5.15
N ARG A 29 -8.17 8.45 6.05
CA ARG A 29 -9.49 9.12 6.12
C ARG A 29 -9.75 9.98 4.90
N PHE A 30 -8.75 10.75 4.46
CA PHE A 30 -8.85 11.51 3.23
C PHE A 30 -9.07 10.60 2.02
N ALA A 31 -8.35 9.48 1.93
CA ALA A 31 -8.52 8.48 0.88
C ALA A 31 -9.94 7.91 0.85
N GLN A 32 -10.53 7.59 2.00
CA GLN A 32 -11.92 7.15 2.10
C GLN A 32 -12.89 8.22 1.61
N TRP A 33 -12.69 9.47 2.04
CA TRP A 33 -13.51 10.61 1.60
C TRP A 33 -13.41 10.80 0.08
N LEU A 34 -12.20 10.78 -0.48
CA LEU A 34 -11.94 10.95 -1.90
C LEU A 34 -12.68 9.90 -2.75
N LEU A 35 -12.57 8.63 -2.38
CA LEU A 35 -13.26 7.55 -3.09
C LEU A 35 -14.79 7.62 -2.95
N LYS A 36 -15.30 8.15 -1.83
CA LYS A 36 -16.73 8.39 -1.64
C LYS A 36 -17.24 9.54 -2.51
N LYS A 37 -16.52 10.67 -2.53
CA LYS A 37 -16.96 11.90 -3.21
C LYS A 37 -16.74 11.85 -4.73
N LYS A 38 -15.62 11.31 -5.19
CA LYS A 38 -15.25 11.25 -6.62
C LYS A 38 -15.46 9.85 -7.22
N ARG A 39 -16.62 9.23 -6.96
CA ARG A 39 -16.94 7.83 -7.31
C ARG A 39 -16.74 7.47 -8.78
N LYS A 40 -17.07 8.38 -9.70
CA LYS A 40 -16.96 8.12 -11.14
C LYS A 40 -15.51 8.17 -11.62
N LYS A 41 -14.70 9.06 -11.06
CA LYS A 41 -13.33 9.35 -11.51
C LYS A 41 -12.31 8.34 -10.99
N HIS A 42 -12.42 7.90 -9.73
CA HIS A 42 -11.43 7.02 -9.10
C HIS A 42 -12.04 5.65 -8.78
N LYS A 43 -11.52 4.59 -9.40
CA LYS A 43 -11.94 3.20 -9.16
C LYS A 43 -11.08 2.50 -8.11
N PHE A 44 -9.81 2.85 -8.07
CA PHE A 44 -8.78 2.31 -7.18
C PHE A 44 -7.96 3.45 -6.61
N LEU A 45 -7.32 3.20 -5.48
CA LEU A 45 -6.39 4.13 -4.85
C LEU A 45 -5.10 3.37 -4.50
N LEU A 46 -3.96 3.98 -4.83
CA LEU A 46 -2.67 3.56 -4.32
C LEU A 46 -2.36 4.39 -3.07
N TYR A 47 -2.21 3.73 -1.93
CA TYR A 47 -1.70 4.34 -0.71
C TYR A 47 -0.20 4.03 -0.58
N ILE A 48 0.59 5.06 -0.39
CA ILE A 48 2.02 4.96 -0.09
C ILE A 48 2.32 5.86 1.11
N HIS A 49 2.97 5.27 2.10
CA HIS A 49 3.49 5.98 3.25
C HIS A 49 4.94 6.42 3.00
N THR A 50 5.30 7.64 3.39
CA THR A 50 6.68 8.18 3.25
C THR A 50 7.65 7.54 4.24
N LYS A 51 7.98 6.28 4.03
CA LYS A 51 8.87 5.53 4.91
C LYS A 51 10.29 6.10 4.83
N GLY A 52 10.77 6.66 5.94
CA GLY A 52 12.16 7.08 6.06
C GLY A 52 12.56 8.31 5.26
N ALA A 53 11.62 9.23 4.99
CA ALA A 53 11.93 10.50 4.34
C ALA A 53 12.98 11.30 5.12
N PHE A 54 12.96 11.20 6.47
CA PHE A 54 13.88 11.93 7.34
C PHE A 54 15.15 11.12 7.74
N TYR A 55 15.12 9.80 7.61
CA TYR A 55 16.25 8.92 7.97
C TYR A 55 16.48 7.89 6.87
N PRO A 56 17.25 8.24 5.81
CA PRO A 56 17.44 7.38 4.64
C PRO A 56 18.42 6.24 4.94
N THR A 57 17.98 5.25 5.70
CA THR A 57 18.75 4.01 5.86
C THR A 57 18.77 3.19 4.57
N LYS A 58 19.78 2.30 4.41
CA LYS A 58 19.85 1.36 3.27
C LYS A 58 18.55 0.55 3.11
N ARG A 59 17.91 0.16 4.23
CA ARG A 59 16.62 -0.55 4.22
C ARG A 59 15.49 0.26 3.60
N GLN A 60 15.40 1.53 3.97
CA GLN A 60 14.36 2.43 3.48
C GLN A 60 14.57 2.80 2.01
N LYS A 61 15.83 2.92 1.59
CA LYS A 61 16.17 3.07 0.17
C LYS A 61 15.66 1.86 -0.62
N GLY A 62 15.93 0.63 -0.16
CA GLY A 62 15.43 -0.60 -0.78
C GLY A 62 13.91 -0.67 -0.89
N ILE A 63 13.16 -0.22 0.15
CA ILE A 63 11.69 -0.15 0.09
C ILE A 63 11.25 0.83 -1.01
N ARG A 64 11.83 2.02 -1.07
CA ARG A 64 11.46 3.03 -2.08
C ARG A 64 11.76 2.56 -3.50
N GLU A 65 12.91 1.93 -3.71
CA GLU A 65 13.26 1.34 -5.01
C GLU A 65 12.28 0.22 -5.41
N CYS A 66 11.93 -0.64 -4.46
CA CYS A 66 10.92 -1.67 -4.68
C CYS A 66 9.57 -1.07 -5.06
N TRP A 67 9.10 -0.03 -4.36
CA TRP A 67 7.86 0.67 -4.70
C TRP A 67 7.93 1.31 -6.08
N LYS A 68 9.02 2.02 -6.38
CA LYS A 68 9.23 2.65 -7.68
C LYS A 68 9.11 1.62 -8.79
N ASN A 69 9.82 0.50 -8.69
CA ASN A 69 9.82 -0.53 -9.71
C ASN A 69 8.48 -1.26 -9.84
N GLU A 70 7.80 -1.53 -8.73
CA GLU A 70 6.58 -2.34 -8.74
C GLU A 70 5.32 -1.53 -9.04
N TYR A 71 5.28 -0.24 -8.66
CA TYR A 71 4.08 0.58 -8.81
C TYR A 71 4.08 1.50 -10.02
N THR A 72 5.13 1.46 -10.87
CA THR A 72 5.18 2.23 -12.10
C THR A 72 5.22 1.37 -13.36
N GLY A 73 5.07 1.98 -14.51
CA GLY A 73 5.10 1.35 -15.82
C GLY A 73 4.12 0.18 -15.95
N LYS A 74 4.50 -0.83 -16.70
CA LYS A 74 3.66 -2.03 -16.92
C LYS A 74 3.47 -2.87 -15.65
N ARG A 75 4.38 -2.78 -14.66
CA ARG A 75 4.31 -3.61 -13.45
C ARG A 75 3.12 -3.29 -12.55
N LYS A 76 2.67 -2.04 -12.51
CA LYS A 76 1.48 -1.64 -11.71
C LYS A 76 0.23 -2.43 -12.08
N PHE A 77 0.10 -2.91 -13.31
CA PHE A 77 -1.07 -3.66 -13.75
C PHE A 77 -1.27 -4.98 -13.01
N LYS A 78 -0.20 -5.61 -12.50
CA LYS A 78 -0.29 -6.81 -11.65
C LYS A 78 -1.13 -6.55 -10.39
N TYR A 79 -1.08 -5.34 -9.87
CA TYR A 79 -1.82 -4.90 -8.68
C TYR A 79 -3.24 -4.49 -9.02
N ILE A 80 -3.44 -3.88 -10.19
CA ILE A 80 -4.73 -3.33 -10.61
C ILE A 80 -5.65 -4.42 -11.18
N ILE A 81 -5.12 -5.38 -11.94
CA ILE A 81 -5.93 -6.42 -12.58
C ILE A 81 -6.73 -7.25 -11.58
N PRO A 82 -6.17 -7.76 -10.47
CA PRO A 82 -6.96 -8.50 -9.48
C PRO A 82 -8.09 -7.68 -8.87
N LEU A 83 -7.88 -6.37 -8.68
CA LEU A 83 -8.92 -5.45 -8.20
C LEU A 83 -10.02 -5.23 -9.25
N LYS A 84 -9.65 -5.07 -10.53
CA LYS A 84 -10.62 -4.94 -11.63
C LYS A 84 -11.48 -6.19 -11.77
N LYS A 85 -10.86 -7.36 -11.70
CA LYS A 85 -11.53 -8.67 -11.79
C LYS A 85 -12.26 -9.06 -10.51
N LYS A 86 -12.23 -8.23 -9.45
CA LYS A 86 -12.83 -8.48 -8.12
C LYS A 86 -12.29 -9.75 -7.43
N ILE A 87 -11.11 -10.22 -7.84
CA ILE A 87 -10.39 -11.34 -7.21
C ILE A 87 -9.82 -10.90 -5.86
N ALA A 88 -9.39 -9.62 -5.78
CA ALA A 88 -8.88 -8.99 -4.57
C ALA A 88 -9.64 -7.70 -4.26
N ASP A 89 -9.67 -7.32 -2.99
CA ASP A 89 -10.12 -6.01 -2.50
C ASP A 89 -8.92 -5.09 -2.23
N VAL A 90 -7.78 -5.69 -1.91
CA VAL A 90 -6.50 -5.03 -1.64
C VAL A 90 -5.37 -5.83 -2.30
N THR A 91 -4.44 -5.14 -2.93
CA THR A 91 -3.20 -5.73 -3.44
C THR A 91 -2.00 -4.94 -2.93
N CYS A 92 -0.95 -5.61 -2.55
CA CYS A 92 0.29 -5.00 -2.07
C CYS A 92 1.51 -5.81 -2.54
N ILE A 93 2.70 -5.31 -2.29
CA ILE A 93 3.93 -6.01 -2.67
C ILE A 93 4.07 -7.29 -1.87
N LEU A 94 3.95 -7.20 -0.56
CA LEU A 94 4.07 -8.32 0.38
C LEU A 94 2.95 -8.30 1.40
N THR A 95 2.36 -9.47 1.70
CA THR A 95 1.46 -9.60 2.84
C THR A 95 2.13 -10.35 3.98
N GLY A 96 1.77 -9.98 5.21
CA GLY A 96 2.02 -10.76 6.41
C GLY A 96 1.04 -11.91 6.56
N LYS A 97 1.20 -12.70 7.61
CA LYS A 97 0.17 -13.63 8.09
C LYS A 97 -1.10 -12.84 8.37
N LYS A 98 -2.25 -13.42 8.13
CA LYS A 98 -3.57 -12.78 8.37
C LYS A 98 -3.85 -11.54 7.52
N GLY A 99 -3.15 -11.31 6.40
CA GLY A 99 -3.46 -10.24 5.46
C GLY A 99 -2.90 -8.85 5.81
N GLY A 100 -1.98 -8.74 6.78
CA GLY A 100 -1.28 -7.47 7.02
C GLY A 100 -0.49 -7.02 5.79
N THR A 101 -0.44 -5.71 5.53
CA THR A 101 0.27 -5.12 4.37
C THR A 101 1.62 -4.58 4.83
N TRP A 102 2.71 -5.26 4.46
CA TRP A 102 4.04 -4.81 4.84
C TRP A 102 4.38 -3.45 4.24
N PHE A 103 5.02 -2.61 5.04
CA PHE A 103 5.51 -1.27 4.68
C PHE A 103 4.42 -0.26 4.34
N ASN A 104 3.17 -0.53 4.69
CA ASN A 104 2.04 0.39 4.51
C ASN A 104 1.94 0.96 3.09
N SER A 105 2.07 0.10 2.09
CA SER A 105 1.85 0.46 0.70
C SER A 105 0.95 -0.56 0.02
N PHE A 106 -0.15 -0.10 -0.57
CA PHE A 106 -1.12 -1.00 -1.17
C PHE A 106 -2.05 -0.27 -2.16
N PHE A 107 -2.52 -1.01 -3.14
CA PHE A 107 -3.70 -0.62 -3.89
C PHE A 107 -4.96 -1.14 -3.21
N ILE A 108 -6.01 -0.36 -3.21
CA ILE A 108 -7.29 -0.72 -2.62
C ILE A 108 -8.45 -0.33 -3.52
N SER A 109 -9.44 -1.20 -3.64
CA SER A 109 -10.70 -0.94 -4.31
C SER A 109 -11.67 -0.16 -3.41
N LYS A 110 -12.73 0.38 -4.00
CA LYS A 110 -13.83 0.97 -3.21
C LYS A 110 -14.47 -0.04 -2.27
N LYS A 111 -14.57 -1.31 -2.69
CA LYS A 111 -15.10 -2.38 -1.85
C LYS A 111 -14.19 -2.60 -0.65
N GLY A 112 -12.87 -2.65 -0.85
CA GLY A 112 -11.91 -2.78 0.25
C GLY A 112 -12.05 -1.66 1.29
N PHE A 113 -12.19 -0.39 0.85
CA PHE A 113 -12.46 0.69 1.80
C PHE A 113 -13.83 0.60 2.49
N LYS A 114 -14.85 0.07 1.81
CA LYS A 114 -16.16 -0.16 2.42
C LYS A 114 -16.07 -1.21 3.53
N ILE A 115 -15.33 -2.29 3.31
CA ILE A 115 -15.07 -3.34 4.31
C ILE A 115 -14.39 -2.76 5.55
N LEU A 116 -13.37 -1.91 5.39
CA LEU A 116 -12.69 -1.27 6.52
C LEU A 116 -13.61 -0.39 7.37
N GLY A 117 -14.80 -0.03 6.87
CA GLY A 117 -15.72 0.83 7.58
C GLY A 117 -15.09 2.21 7.92
N LYS A 118 -15.47 2.79 9.05
CA LYS A 118 -14.91 4.07 9.53
C LYS A 118 -13.54 3.81 10.18
N ILE A 119 -12.46 4.17 9.48
CA ILE A 119 -11.11 4.10 10.06
C ILE A 119 -11.03 5.06 11.25
N LYS A 120 -10.51 4.57 12.37
CA LYS A 120 -10.33 5.32 13.62
C LYS A 120 -8.84 5.61 13.86
N PRO A 121 -8.51 6.64 14.65
CA PRO A 121 -7.13 6.81 15.12
C PRO A 121 -6.66 5.56 15.86
N MET A 122 -5.40 5.21 15.70
CA MET A 122 -4.80 4.04 16.34
C MET A 122 -3.66 4.48 17.26
N LYS A 123 -3.51 3.78 18.40
CA LYS A 123 -2.49 4.10 19.41
C LYS A 123 -1.06 3.77 18.94
N ASN A 124 -0.92 2.86 17.99
CA ASN A 124 0.36 2.35 17.53
C ASN A 124 0.46 2.44 16.01
N ARG A 125 1.59 2.97 15.50
CA ARG A 125 1.86 3.07 14.06
C ARG A 125 1.79 1.75 13.32
N TYR A 126 2.21 0.65 13.94
CA TYR A 126 2.17 -0.68 13.32
C TYR A 126 0.76 -1.23 13.17
N SER A 127 -0.22 -0.65 13.87
CA SER A 127 -1.61 -1.03 13.73
C SER A 127 -2.16 -0.76 12.33
N PHE A 128 -1.61 0.20 11.60
CA PHE A 128 -1.99 0.49 10.22
C PHE A 128 -1.41 -0.55 9.23
N GLU A 129 -0.24 -1.12 9.49
CA GLU A 129 0.28 -2.26 8.72
C GLU A 129 -0.59 -3.51 8.89
N ARG A 130 -1.28 -3.61 10.03
CA ARG A 130 -2.18 -4.69 10.41
C ARG A 130 -3.66 -4.35 10.20
N LEU A 131 -3.95 -3.27 9.47
CA LEU A 131 -5.31 -2.75 9.29
C LEU A 131 -6.27 -3.82 8.76
N PHE A 132 -5.83 -4.64 7.83
CA PHE A 132 -6.65 -5.69 7.21
C PHE A 132 -6.69 -7.00 7.99
N GLU A 133 -5.84 -7.20 9.00
CA GLU A 133 -5.83 -8.44 9.79
C GLU A 133 -7.11 -8.65 10.60
N LYS A 134 -7.83 -7.56 10.90
CA LYS A 134 -9.10 -7.57 11.63
C LYS A 134 -10.32 -7.67 10.70
N HIS A 135 -10.10 -7.74 9.41
CA HIS A 135 -11.15 -7.74 8.38
C HIS A 135 -10.96 -8.96 7.48
N SER A 136 -11.25 -10.15 8.01
CA SER A 136 -11.07 -11.43 7.30
C SER A 136 -11.88 -11.53 6.01
N GLU A 137 -12.96 -10.76 5.89
CA GLU A 137 -13.76 -10.63 4.69
C GLU A 137 -13.07 -9.85 3.55
N ALA A 138 -12.00 -9.11 3.84
CA ALA A 138 -11.21 -8.42 2.83
C ALA A 138 -10.22 -9.39 2.17
N LYS A 139 -10.33 -9.54 0.86
CA LYS A 139 -9.40 -10.35 0.06
C LYS A 139 -8.12 -9.57 -0.20
N VAL A 140 -7.07 -9.81 0.60
CA VAL A 140 -5.76 -9.17 0.50
C VAL A 140 -4.75 -10.09 -0.18
N ILE A 141 -4.11 -9.63 -1.24
CA ILE A 141 -3.12 -10.39 -2.02
C ILE A 141 -1.77 -9.68 -2.05
N GLY A 142 -0.72 -10.38 -1.64
CA GLY A 142 0.68 -9.97 -1.84
C GLY A 142 1.18 -10.44 -3.20
N ILE A 143 1.47 -9.50 -4.09
CA ILE A 143 1.80 -9.81 -5.49
C ILE A 143 3.18 -10.48 -5.63
N LEU A 144 4.21 -10.02 -4.91
CA LEU A 144 5.51 -10.71 -4.91
C LEU A 144 5.48 -11.92 -4.01
N LYS A 145 4.91 -11.80 -2.82
CA LYS A 145 4.76 -12.92 -1.89
C LYS A 145 3.69 -12.63 -0.83
N SER A 146 2.96 -13.70 -0.48
CA SER A 146 2.00 -13.70 0.63
C SER A 146 2.53 -14.44 1.84
N ASN A 147 1.94 -14.19 3.02
CA ASN A 147 2.24 -14.86 4.29
C ASN A 147 3.69 -14.76 4.72
N VAL A 148 4.29 -13.58 4.56
CA VAL A 148 5.72 -13.34 4.81
C VAL A 148 5.92 -12.85 6.24
N SER A 149 6.90 -13.42 6.96
CA SER A 149 7.34 -12.90 8.26
C SER A 149 8.07 -11.56 8.09
N THR A 150 8.15 -10.79 9.18
CA THR A 150 8.85 -9.48 9.19
C THR A 150 10.29 -9.59 8.70
N SER A 151 11.05 -10.55 9.21
CA SER A 151 12.45 -10.75 8.82
C SER A 151 12.61 -11.08 7.34
N ARG A 152 11.70 -11.92 6.81
CA ARG A 152 11.70 -12.29 5.39
C ARG A 152 11.27 -11.13 4.51
N ALA A 153 10.30 -10.33 4.92
CA ALA A 153 9.87 -9.14 4.19
C ALA A 153 11.05 -8.16 4.02
N TRP A 154 11.83 -7.92 5.08
CA TRP A 154 13.03 -7.10 5.02
C TRP A 154 14.12 -7.67 4.11
N LYS A 155 14.32 -8.99 4.10
CA LYS A 155 15.25 -9.64 3.16
C LYS A 155 14.82 -9.44 1.71
N ILE A 156 13.53 -9.62 1.41
CA ILE A 156 13.00 -9.45 0.05
C ILE A 156 13.26 -8.03 -0.45
N VAL A 157 12.93 -6.99 0.31
CA VAL A 157 13.14 -5.60 -0.17
C VAL A 157 14.61 -5.19 -0.19
N LYS A 158 15.44 -5.72 0.72
CA LYS A 158 16.88 -5.44 0.75
C LYS A 158 17.59 -5.98 -0.48
N TYR A 159 17.20 -7.15 -0.95
CA TYR A 159 17.80 -7.84 -2.10
C TYR A 159 16.86 -7.82 -3.31
N TYR A 160 15.94 -6.86 -3.34
CA TYR A 160 15.02 -6.73 -4.45
C TYR A 160 15.76 -6.40 -5.75
N LYS A 161 15.59 -7.29 -6.72
CA LYS A 161 16.03 -7.10 -8.10
C LYS A 161 14.81 -7.36 -8.99
N PRO A 162 14.39 -6.38 -9.81
CA PRO A 162 13.19 -6.51 -10.64
C PRO A 162 13.18 -7.76 -11.52
N GLU A 163 14.34 -8.14 -12.02
CA GLU A 163 14.55 -9.33 -12.89
C GLU A 163 14.25 -10.66 -12.19
N ASN A 164 14.40 -10.74 -10.87
CA ASN A 164 14.09 -11.94 -10.10
C ASN A 164 12.58 -12.20 -9.97
N TYR A 165 11.76 -11.25 -10.40
CA TYR A 165 10.29 -11.27 -10.31
C TYR A 165 9.65 -11.12 -11.69
N ILE A 166 10.24 -11.78 -12.70
CA ILE A 166 9.63 -11.90 -14.01
C ILE A 166 8.50 -12.91 -13.90
N TYR A 167 7.27 -12.42 -14.04
CA TYR A 167 6.12 -13.28 -14.04
C TYR A 167 5.98 -13.92 -15.41
N LYS A 168 5.95 -15.24 -15.45
CA LYS A 168 5.45 -15.97 -16.63
C LYS A 168 4.06 -15.45 -16.95
N LYS A 169 3.85 -15.11 -18.21
CA LYS A 169 2.56 -14.65 -18.74
C LYS A 169 1.49 -15.71 -18.58
#